data_359ea1683bebadab0ff120f92226865d
#
_entry.id   359ea1683bebadab0ff120f92226865d
#
_cell.length_a   1.000
_cell.length_b   1.000
_cell.length_c   1.000
_cell.angle_alpha   90.00
_cell.angle_beta   90.00
_cell.angle_gamma   90.00
#
_symmetry.space_group_name_H-M   'P 1'
#
loop_
_entity.id
_entity.type
_entity.pdbx_description
1 polymer ?
#
loop_
_entity_poly.entity_id
_entity_poly.type
_entity_poly.pdbx_seq_one_letter_code
_entity_poly.pdbx_strand_id
1 'polypeptide(L)'
;MPIIFMVAEKSTIYFTRSGNARAFLEKVVEVHQEDLKGRVLIKPNLVSNEPYPTTTHPELFKELLVLLKGRAKLAAGDAAAADLREPGAALKNHVLTRTATEQGVKFHDFYQEGMLERKSPLGDLLRFSAIPSTFDLVISLPVLKAHINVLITGALKNQFGFLDRKDRFKVHFQGAGLMERAIVGINQLAPAHLFIVDFRETLLNSNEVRHGGRVSKGGWIFAGKDPVALDWFGFSLLKELEPKLSGKRPEDIPYLDLARKAGLGNEKFVLIEI
;
A
#
# COMPACT_ATOMS: atom_id res chain seq x y z
N MET A 1 -26.88 31.02 15.42
CA MET A 1 -25.83 30.05 15.68
C MET A 1 -24.72 30.30 14.65
N PRO A 2 -23.49 30.55 15.05
CA PRO A 2 -22.41 30.68 14.07
C PRO A 2 -22.17 29.32 13.43
N ILE A 3 -22.15 29.27 12.10
CA ILE A 3 -21.71 28.09 11.32
C ILE A 3 -20.22 28.00 11.53
N ILE A 4 -19.79 27.09 12.39
CA ILE A 4 -18.36 26.74 12.52
C ILE A 4 -18.02 25.93 11.26
N PHE A 5 -17.38 26.57 10.30
CA PHE A 5 -16.69 25.84 9.23
C PHE A 5 -15.55 25.07 9.88
N MET A 6 -15.73 23.78 10.09
CA MET A 6 -14.60 22.90 10.40
C MET A 6 -13.68 22.96 9.18
N VAL A 7 -12.56 23.66 9.31
CA VAL A 7 -11.45 23.55 8.35
C VAL A 7 -10.98 22.11 8.43
N ALA A 8 -11.13 21.37 7.35
CA ALA A 8 -10.64 19.99 7.29
C ALA A 8 -9.15 19.99 7.68
N GLU A 9 -8.84 19.28 8.74
CA GLU A 9 -7.47 19.19 9.27
C GLU A 9 -6.55 18.63 8.17
N LYS A 10 -5.43 19.30 7.92
CA LYS A 10 -4.49 18.87 6.88
C LYS A 10 -3.79 17.59 7.32
N SER A 11 -3.72 16.61 6.43
CA SER A 11 -2.95 15.39 6.68
C SER A 11 -1.45 15.69 6.69
N THR A 12 -0.69 14.98 7.52
CA THR A 12 0.77 15.13 7.58
C THR A 12 1.44 14.01 6.80
N ILE A 13 2.37 14.37 5.91
CA ILE A 13 3.26 13.47 5.18
C ILE A 13 4.69 13.75 5.61
N TYR A 14 5.33 12.77 6.21
CA TYR A 14 6.76 12.78 6.50
C TYR A 14 7.51 12.25 5.30
N PHE A 15 8.64 12.84 4.94
CA PHE A 15 9.43 12.39 3.79
C PHE A 15 10.92 12.58 3.98
N THR A 16 11.70 11.88 3.14
CA THR A 16 13.13 12.13 2.95
C THR A 16 13.54 11.85 1.50
N ARG A 17 14.61 12.51 1.07
CA ARG A 17 15.31 12.29 -0.20
C ARG A 17 16.74 11.78 -0.01
N SER A 18 17.14 11.56 1.22
CA SER A 18 18.51 11.16 1.57
C SER A 18 18.94 9.79 1.06
N GLY A 19 17.98 8.94 0.66
CA GLY A 19 18.25 7.54 0.32
C GLY A 19 18.49 6.63 1.54
N ASN A 20 18.69 7.19 2.73
CA ASN A 20 18.89 6.45 3.98
C ASN A 20 17.53 6.01 4.56
N ALA A 21 17.04 4.87 4.05
CA ALA A 21 15.75 4.33 4.48
C ALA A 21 15.71 4.00 5.98
N ARG A 22 16.82 3.53 6.56
CA ARG A 22 16.88 3.19 7.98
C ARG A 22 16.68 4.43 8.88
N ALA A 23 17.43 5.50 8.62
CA ALA A 23 17.27 6.75 9.39
C ALA A 23 15.86 7.31 9.27
N PHE A 24 15.25 7.25 8.09
CA PHE A 24 13.86 7.63 7.89
C PHE A 24 12.89 6.75 8.70
N LEU A 25 13.06 5.43 8.67
CA LEU A 25 12.22 4.52 9.47
C LEU A 25 12.35 4.77 10.97
N GLU A 26 13.55 5.03 11.48
CA GLU A 26 13.78 5.38 12.88
C GLU A 26 12.96 6.61 13.28
N LYS A 27 12.95 7.65 12.46
CA LYS A 27 12.15 8.86 12.66
C LYS A 27 10.64 8.60 12.57
N VAL A 28 10.19 7.82 11.58
CA VAL A 28 8.77 7.43 11.47
C VAL A 28 8.32 6.65 12.70
N VAL A 29 9.13 5.71 13.19
CA VAL A 29 8.83 4.93 14.40
C VAL A 29 8.81 5.83 15.64
N GLU A 30 9.72 6.81 15.76
CA GLU A 30 9.74 7.79 16.84
C GLU A 30 8.46 8.64 16.85
N VAL A 31 8.06 9.18 15.70
CA VAL A 31 6.85 10.01 15.56
C VAL A 31 5.57 9.25 15.91
N HIS A 32 5.51 7.95 15.56
CA HIS A 32 4.31 7.12 15.75
C HIS A 32 4.42 6.13 16.92
N GLN A 33 5.40 6.29 17.82
CA GLN A 33 5.72 5.32 18.88
C GLN A 33 4.54 4.96 19.79
N GLU A 34 3.62 5.90 20.03
CA GLU A 34 2.45 5.67 20.87
C GLU A 34 1.41 4.74 20.22
N ASP A 35 1.34 4.72 18.90
CA ASP A 35 0.45 3.87 18.12
C ASP A 35 1.04 2.48 17.87
N LEU A 36 2.38 2.34 17.83
CA LEU A 36 3.11 1.14 17.43
C LEU A 36 3.21 0.11 18.57
N LYS A 37 2.06 -0.34 19.07
CA LYS A 37 1.91 -1.26 20.21
C LYS A 37 0.96 -2.43 19.85
N GLY A 38 0.93 -3.44 20.70
CA GLY A 38 0.01 -4.58 20.55
C GLY A 38 0.42 -5.55 19.44
N ARG A 39 -0.54 -6.04 18.68
CA ARG A 39 -0.33 -6.94 17.54
C ARG A 39 -0.27 -6.12 16.26
N VAL A 40 0.86 -6.14 15.57
CA VAL A 40 1.11 -5.34 14.38
C VAL A 40 1.29 -6.26 13.17
N LEU A 41 0.46 -6.07 12.15
CA LEU A 41 0.59 -6.69 10.84
C LEU A 41 1.36 -5.75 9.91
N ILE A 42 2.45 -6.23 9.33
CA ILE A 42 3.18 -5.52 8.29
C ILE A 42 2.78 -6.10 6.95
N LYS A 43 2.17 -5.26 6.10
CA LYS A 43 1.74 -5.62 4.75
C LYS A 43 2.68 -5.02 3.71
N PRO A 44 3.66 -5.78 3.17
CA PRO A 44 4.45 -5.34 2.04
C PRO A 44 3.61 -5.25 0.76
N ASN A 45 4.23 -4.88 -0.34
CA ASN A 45 3.74 -5.09 -1.69
C ASN A 45 4.45 -6.32 -2.26
N LEU A 46 3.80 -7.48 -2.22
CA LEU A 46 4.31 -8.71 -2.82
C LEU A 46 3.45 -9.01 -4.06
N VAL A 47 3.99 -8.81 -5.25
CA VAL A 47 3.26 -9.01 -6.51
C VAL A 47 3.62 -10.35 -7.13
N SER A 48 4.91 -10.58 -7.37
CA SER A 48 5.47 -11.77 -7.99
C SER A 48 6.88 -12.01 -7.48
N ASN A 49 7.60 -12.99 -8.05
CA ASN A 49 9.02 -13.23 -7.70
C ASN A 49 9.97 -12.18 -8.31
N GLU A 50 9.45 -11.18 -8.98
CA GLU A 50 10.29 -10.09 -9.47
C GLU A 50 10.85 -9.26 -8.31
N PRO A 51 12.08 -8.75 -8.45
CA PRO A 51 12.71 -7.96 -7.40
C PRO A 51 12.05 -6.56 -7.27
N TYR A 52 12.50 -5.80 -6.30
CA TYR A 52 12.25 -4.36 -6.21
C TYR A 52 12.63 -3.65 -7.53
N PRO A 53 11.82 -2.71 -8.01
CA PRO A 53 10.64 -2.11 -7.42
C PRO A 53 9.30 -2.74 -7.82
N THR A 54 9.27 -3.94 -8.37
CA THR A 54 8.00 -4.67 -8.54
C THR A 54 7.38 -5.00 -7.19
N THR A 55 8.22 -5.40 -6.22
CA THR A 55 7.84 -5.70 -4.84
C THR A 55 8.50 -4.74 -3.86
N THR A 56 8.07 -4.74 -2.60
CA THR A 56 8.74 -3.97 -1.52
C THR A 56 10.21 -4.35 -1.42
N HIS A 57 11.07 -3.35 -1.19
CA HIS A 57 12.52 -3.56 -1.00
C HIS A 57 12.78 -4.44 0.24
N PRO A 58 13.50 -5.57 0.11
CA PRO A 58 13.70 -6.51 1.22
C PRO A 58 14.41 -5.89 2.43
N GLU A 59 15.36 -4.98 2.20
CA GLU A 59 16.06 -4.30 3.26
C GLU A 59 15.16 -3.32 4.01
N LEU A 60 14.32 -2.53 3.30
CA LEU A 60 13.32 -1.66 3.94
C LEU A 60 12.38 -2.48 4.84
N PHE A 61 11.92 -3.61 4.35
CA PHE A 61 11.06 -4.51 5.10
C PHE A 61 11.78 -5.07 6.34
N LYS A 62 13.02 -5.55 6.17
CA LYS A 62 13.86 -6.07 7.26
C LYS A 62 14.11 -5.02 8.34
N GLU A 63 14.51 -3.80 7.96
CA GLU A 63 14.78 -2.73 8.89
C GLU A 63 13.53 -2.35 9.72
N LEU A 64 12.36 -2.31 9.11
CA LEU A 64 11.13 -2.07 9.86
C LEU A 64 10.85 -3.20 10.86
N LEU A 65 11.03 -4.47 10.48
CA LEU A 65 10.88 -5.60 11.39
C LEU A 65 11.83 -5.48 12.60
N VAL A 66 13.09 -5.13 12.34
CA VAL A 66 14.11 -4.96 13.40
C VAL A 66 13.74 -3.81 14.34
N LEU A 67 13.31 -2.66 13.83
CA LEU A 67 12.96 -1.48 14.63
C LEU A 67 11.72 -1.71 15.50
N LEU A 68 10.79 -2.55 15.05
CA LEU A 68 9.56 -2.88 15.80
C LEU A 68 9.72 -4.08 16.73
N LYS A 69 10.81 -4.85 16.62
CA LYS A 69 11.07 -6.01 17.47
C LYS A 69 11.20 -5.60 18.92
N GLY A 70 10.46 -6.28 19.80
CA GLY A 70 10.39 -5.93 21.23
C GLY A 70 9.41 -4.80 21.58
N ARG A 71 8.90 -4.05 20.59
CA ARG A 71 7.87 -3.02 20.80
C ARG A 71 6.46 -3.56 20.59
N ALA A 72 6.28 -4.50 19.65
CA ALA A 72 5.01 -5.09 19.28
C ALA A 72 5.13 -6.59 18.99
N LYS A 73 3.99 -7.29 18.99
CA LYS A 73 3.90 -8.67 18.47
C LYS A 73 3.71 -8.61 16.96
N LEU A 74 4.76 -8.96 16.22
CA LEU A 74 4.81 -8.78 14.77
C LEU A 74 4.33 -10.00 14.01
N ALA A 75 3.60 -9.75 12.95
CA ALA A 75 3.43 -10.66 11.82
C ALA A 75 3.54 -9.86 10.52
N ALA A 76 3.76 -10.55 9.42
CA ALA A 76 3.71 -9.97 8.10
C ALA A 76 2.81 -10.81 7.20
N GLY A 77 2.40 -10.28 6.06
CA GLY A 77 1.61 -11.05 5.10
C GLY A 77 1.24 -10.26 3.86
N ASP A 78 0.97 -11.01 2.80
CA ASP A 78 0.39 -10.50 1.55
C ASP A 78 -0.21 -11.66 0.74
N ALA A 79 -0.77 -11.36 -0.41
CA ALA A 79 -1.17 -12.33 -1.43
C ALA A 79 -0.50 -11.96 -2.75
N ALA A 80 0.16 -12.92 -3.37
CA ALA A 80 0.77 -12.73 -4.69
C ALA A 80 -0.28 -12.41 -5.77
N ALA A 81 0.16 -11.94 -6.95
CA ALA A 81 -0.73 -11.58 -8.05
C ALA A 81 -1.65 -12.74 -8.42
N ALA A 82 -2.92 -12.42 -8.69
CA ALA A 82 -3.95 -13.43 -8.92
C ALA A 82 -3.73 -14.23 -10.22
N ASP A 83 -3.07 -13.63 -11.21
CA ASP A 83 -2.76 -14.21 -12.53
C ASP A 83 -1.56 -15.17 -12.51
N LEU A 84 -0.82 -15.26 -11.41
CA LEU A 84 0.22 -16.27 -11.27
C LEU A 84 -0.40 -17.68 -11.25
N ARG A 85 0.23 -18.62 -11.94
CA ARG A 85 -0.22 -20.03 -11.97
C ARG A 85 -0.28 -20.62 -10.57
N GLU A 86 0.76 -20.39 -9.77
CA GLU A 86 0.93 -20.91 -8.41
C GLU A 86 1.29 -19.77 -7.44
N PRO A 87 0.33 -18.93 -7.04
CA PRO A 87 0.61 -17.77 -6.18
C PRO A 87 1.17 -18.17 -4.81
N GLY A 88 0.70 -19.28 -4.23
CA GLY A 88 1.22 -19.79 -2.96
C GLY A 88 2.69 -20.23 -3.03
N ALA A 89 3.10 -20.86 -4.14
CA ALA A 89 4.53 -21.23 -4.34
C ALA A 89 5.39 -19.98 -4.51
N ALA A 90 4.92 -18.98 -5.25
CA ALA A 90 5.60 -17.69 -5.40
C ALA A 90 5.80 -17.02 -4.04
N LEU A 91 4.77 -16.99 -3.20
CA LEU A 91 4.84 -16.40 -1.86
C LEU A 91 5.79 -17.17 -0.95
N LYS A 92 5.69 -18.50 -0.90
CA LYS A 92 6.52 -19.36 -0.03
C LYS A 92 8.02 -19.17 -0.26
N ASN A 93 8.43 -19.01 -1.51
CA ASN A 93 9.84 -18.87 -1.91
C ASN A 93 10.31 -17.42 -2.01
N HIS A 94 9.42 -16.46 -1.75
CA HIS A 94 9.73 -15.04 -1.91
C HIS A 94 10.76 -14.54 -0.90
N VAL A 95 11.61 -13.61 -1.32
CA VAL A 95 12.63 -13.00 -0.46
C VAL A 95 12.04 -12.39 0.81
N LEU A 96 10.88 -11.72 0.72
CA LEU A 96 10.22 -11.12 1.89
C LEU A 96 9.75 -12.17 2.90
N THR A 97 9.26 -13.32 2.43
CA THR A 97 8.86 -14.43 3.31
C THR A 97 10.07 -15.01 4.04
N ARG A 98 11.20 -15.19 3.34
CA ARG A 98 12.47 -15.62 3.97
C ARG A 98 12.96 -14.59 4.98
N THR A 99 12.97 -13.31 4.61
CA THR A 99 13.38 -12.21 5.51
C THR A 99 12.53 -12.19 6.79
N ALA A 100 11.21 -12.35 6.68
CA ALA A 100 10.34 -12.43 7.86
C ALA A 100 10.71 -13.63 8.75
N THR A 101 10.91 -14.81 8.15
CA THR A 101 11.31 -16.04 8.85
C THR A 101 12.64 -15.88 9.58
N GLU A 102 13.65 -15.29 8.93
CA GLU A 102 14.96 -15.00 9.52
C GLU A 102 14.87 -14.04 10.72
N GLN A 103 13.87 -13.15 10.72
CA GLN A 103 13.60 -12.26 11.86
C GLN A 103 12.69 -12.89 12.93
N GLY A 104 12.26 -14.15 12.76
CA GLY A 104 11.34 -14.85 13.66
C GLY A 104 9.89 -14.34 13.55
N VAL A 105 9.51 -13.74 12.43
CA VAL A 105 8.18 -13.17 12.17
C VAL A 105 7.40 -14.09 11.23
N LYS A 106 6.18 -14.49 11.65
CA LYS A 106 5.28 -15.28 10.78
C LYS A 106 4.86 -14.45 9.58
N PHE A 107 4.94 -15.06 8.38
CA PHE A 107 4.41 -14.47 7.15
C PHE A 107 3.13 -15.21 6.74
N HIS A 108 2.01 -14.50 6.65
CA HIS A 108 0.70 -15.01 6.29
C HIS A 108 0.46 -14.96 4.78
N ASP A 109 -0.07 -16.05 4.22
CA ASP A 109 -0.66 -16.06 2.88
C ASP A 109 -2.15 -15.67 2.97
N PHE A 110 -2.49 -14.50 2.50
CA PHE A 110 -3.87 -13.99 2.59
C PHE A 110 -4.87 -14.78 1.77
N TYR A 111 -4.43 -15.66 0.86
CA TYR A 111 -5.33 -16.57 0.16
C TYR A 111 -5.64 -17.85 0.94
N GLN A 112 -4.84 -18.20 1.93
CA GLN A 112 -4.92 -19.50 2.62
C GLN A 112 -5.56 -19.40 4.00
N GLU A 113 -5.59 -18.25 4.62
CA GLU A 113 -5.97 -18.10 6.03
C GLU A 113 -7.28 -17.32 6.19
N GLY A 114 -8.40 -18.04 6.42
CA GLY A 114 -9.70 -17.45 6.78
C GLY A 114 -10.18 -16.28 5.89
N MET A 115 -11.42 -16.34 5.43
CA MET A 115 -12.00 -15.29 4.59
C MET A 115 -13.21 -14.67 5.28
N LEU A 116 -13.34 -13.36 5.12
CA LEU A 116 -14.56 -12.60 5.44
C LEU A 116 -15.24 -12.21 4.15
N GLU A 117 -16.57 -12.13 4.20
CA GLU A 117 -17.38 -11.56 3.13
C GLU A 117 -18.22 -10.44 3.74
N ARG A 118 -18.05 -9.23 3.24
CA ARG A 118 -18.75 -8.04 3.73
C ARG A 118 -19.12 -7.10 2.60
N LYS A 119 -20.26 -6.43 2.78
CA LYS A 119 -20.67 -5.36 1.88
C LYS A 119 -19.93 -4.07 2.25
N SER A 120 -19.23 -3.47 1.29
CA SER A 120 -18.58 -2.17 1.48
C SER A 120 -19.62 -1.06 1.62
N PRO A 121 -19.26 0.11 2.18
CA PRO A 121 -20.13 1.29 2.17
C PRO A 121 -20.54 1.74 0.75
N LEU A 122 -19.76 1.40 -0.27
CA LEU A 122 -20.12 1.63 -1.68
C LEU A 122 -21.15 0.63 -2.23
N GLY A 123 -21.53 -0.38 -1.44
CA GLY A 123 -22.52 -1.37 -1.80
C GLY A 123 -21.98 -2.65 -2.44
N ASP A 124 -20.67 -2.76 -2.69
CA ASP A 124 -20.05 -3.94 -3.28
C ASP A 124 -19.84 -5.02 -2.23
N LEU A 125 -20.22 -6.25 -2.56
CA LEU A 125 -19.89 -7.41 -1.75
C LEU A 125 -18.45 -7.84 -2.07
N LEU A 126 -17.56 -7.78 -1.06
CA LEU A 126 -16.16 -8.12 -1.19
C LEU A 126 -15.80 -9.28 -0.27
N ARG A 127 -15.05 -10.23 -0.83
CA ARG A 127 -14.45 -11.32 -0.07
C ARG A 127 -12.95 -11.05 0.10
N PHE A 128 -12.47 -11.11 1.34
CA PHE A 128 -11.12 -10.73 1.68
C PHE A 128 -10.59 -11.49 2.90
N SER A 129 -9.27 -11.47 3.09
CA SER A 129 -8.61 -12.14 4.21
C SER A 129 -9.11 -11.62 5.57
N ALA A 130 -9.36 -12.55 6.49
CA ALA A 130 -9.70 -12.22 7.88
C ALA A 130 -8.48 -11.74 8.68
N ILE A 131 -7.27 -11.96 8.18
CA ILE A 131 -6.02 -11.68 8.91
C ILE A 131 -5.92 -10.23 9.41
N PRO A 132 -6.17 -9.19 8.59
CA PRO A 132 -6.07 -7.80 9.09
C PRO A 132 -6.91 -7.53 10.33
N SER A 133 -8.10 -8.14 10.44
CA SER A 133 -9.00 -7.93 11.58
C SER A 133 -8.53 -8.59 12.88
N THR A 134 -7.50 -9.42 12.83
CA THR A 134 -6.92 -10.08 14.01
C THR A 134 -5.75 -9.30 14.61
N PHE A 135 -5.39 -8.16 14.04
CA PHE A 135 -4.31 -7.28 14.49
C PHE A 135 -4.85 -5.94 14.98
N ASP A 136 -4.14 -5.34 15.90
CA ASP A 136 -4.52 -4.06 16.49
C ASP A 136 -4.10 -2.89 15.58
N LEU A 137 -3.06 -3.11 14.76
CA LEU A 137 -2.53 -2.14 13.82
C LEU A 137 -2.01 -2.81 12.55
N VAL A 138 -2.25 -2.17 11.40
CA VAL A 138 -1.70 -2.58 10.10
C VAL A 138 -0.78 -1.49 9.57
N ILE A 139 0.48 -1.86 9.26
CA ILE A 139 1.45 -1.00 8.57
C ILE A 139 1.58 -1.50 7.13
N SER A 140 1.32 -0.63 6.17
CA SER A 140 1.43 -0.92 4.74
C SER A 140 2.74 -0.39 4.17
N LEU A 141 3.46 -1.20 3.35
CA LEU A 141 4.71 -0.84 2.69
C LEU A 141 4.54 -0.87 1.16
N PRO A 142 3.78 0.05 0.56
CA PRO A 142 3.60 0.11 -0.88
C PRO A 142 4.86 0.60 -1.59
N VAL A 143 5.00 0.17 -2.86
CA VAL A 143 5.89 0.80 -3.84
C VAL A 143 5.03 1.69 -4.73
N LEU A 144 5.39 2.97 -4.84
CA LEU A 144 4.74 3.87 -5.78
C LEU A 144 5.24 3.58 -7.20
N LYS A 145 4.33 3.28 -8.14
CA LYS A 145 4.65 2.91 -9.51
C LYS A 145 3.47 3.05 -10.46
N ALA A 146 3.74 3.07 -11.77
CA ALA A 146 2.70 3.01 -12.79
C ALA A 146 1.89 1.70 -12.69
N HIS A 147 0.65 1.72 -13.20
CA HIS A 147 -0.21 0.55 -13.29
C HIS A 147 -1.00 0.53 -14.59
N ILE A 148 -1.03 -0.62 -15.28
CA ILE A 148 -1.65 -0.74 -16.61
C ILE A 148 -3.15 -0.44 -16.60
N ASN A 149 -3.89 -0.82 -15.57
CA ASN A 149 -5.35 -0.69 -15.52
C ASN A 149 -5.82 0.58 -14.77
N VAL A 150 -5.17 0.94 -13.67
CA VAL A 150 -5.63 2.03 -12.79
C VAL A 150 -4.63 3.18 -12.69
N LEU A 151 -3.70 3.26 -13.64
CA LEU A 151 -2.69 4.29 -13.86
C LEU A 151 -1.57 4.32 -12.83
N ILE A 152 -1.88 4.28 -11.54
CA ILE A 152 -0.87 4.26 -10.47
C ILE A 152 -1.13 3.16 -9.44
N THR A 153 -0.08 2.73 -8.77
CA THR A 153 -0.07 1.91 -7.55
C THR A 153 0.56 2.72 -6.45
N GLY A 154 -0.10 2.80 -5.30
CA GLY A 154 0.39 3.51 -4.12
C GLY A 154 -0.22 2.94 -2.84
N ALA A 155 -0.49 3.79 -1.86
CA ALA A 155 -1.03 3.42 -0.56
C ALA A 155 -2.39 2.71 -0.65
N LEU A 156 -3.35 3.31 -1.34
CA LEU A 156 -4.70 2.74 -1.51
C LEU A 156 -4.67 1.41 -2.25
N LYS A 157 -3.96 1.34 -3.40
CA LYS A 157 -3.94 0.13 -4.23
C LYS A 157 -3.22 -1.03 -3.56
N ASN A 158 -2.27 -0.78 -2.65
CA ASN A 158 -1.58 -1.86 -1.93
C ASN A 158 -2.54 -2.73 -1.11
N GLN A 159 -3.61 -2.16 -0.55
CA GLN A 159 -4.61 -2.89 0.23
C GLN A 159 -5.42 -3.89 -0.60
N PHE A 160 -5.42 -3.76 -1.93
CA PHE A 160 -6.03 -4.72 -2.85
C PHE A 160 -5.50 -6.16 -2.66
N GLY A 161 -4.29 -6.32 -2.10
CA GLY A 161 -3.72 -7.61 -1.71
C GLY A 161 -4.54 -8.37 -0.66
N PHE A 162 -5.41 -7.72 0.09
CA PHE A 162 -6.32 -8.40 1.03
C PHE A 162 -7.47 -9.14 0.36
N LEU A 163 -7.85 -8.76 -0.86
CA LEU A 163 -8.97 -9.38 -1.57
C LEU A 163 -8.70 -10.84 -1.93
N ASP A 164 -9.74 -11.66 -1.89
CA ASP A 164 -9.73 -13.04 -2.36
C ASP A 164 -9.30 -13.12 -3.84
N ARG A 165 -8.66 -14.22 -4.20
CA ARG A 165 -8.16 -14.44 -5.56
C ARG A 165 -9.26 -14.33 -6.62
N LYS A 166 -10.44 -14.92 -6.35
CA LYS A 166 -11.58 -14.89 -7.27
C LYS A 166 -12.10 -13.48 -7.50
N ASP A 167 -12.22 -12.67 -6.43
CA ASP A 167 -12.65 -11.28 -6.54
C ASP A 167 -11.64 -10.44 -7.31
N ARG A 168 -10.32 -10.65 -7.07
CA ARG A 168 -9.26 -10.00 -7.84
C ARG A 168 -9.35 -10.33 -9.33
N PHE A 169 -9.57 -11.59 -9.70
CA PHE A 169 -9.82 -11.97 -11.09
C PHE A 169 -11.07 -11.28 -11.67
N LYS A 170 -12.17 -11.36 -10.93
CA LYS A 170 -13.45 -10.77 -11.37
C LYS A 170 -13.29 -9.30 -11.73
N VAL A 171 -12.70 -8.49 -10.86
CA VAL A 171 -12.57 -7.04 -11.09
C VAL A 171 -11.57 -6.68 -12.20
N HIS A 172 -10.61 -7.58 -12.51
CA HIS A 172 -9.69 -7.37 -13.65
C HIS A 172 -10.35 -7.59 -15.01
N PHE A 173 -11.37 -8.45 -15.10
CA PHE A 173 -11.96 -8.89 -16.38
C PHE A 173 -13.39 -8.41 -16.62
N GLN A 174 -14.13 -7.96 -15.61
CA GLN A 174 -15.57 -7.69 -15.72
C GLN A 174 -15.95 -6.20 -15.93
N GLY A 175 -15.02 -5.33 -16.27
CA GLY A 175 -15.36 -3.99 -16.75
C GLY A 175 -14.79 -2.82 -15.94
N ALA A 176 -14.86 -1.65 -16.54
CA ALA A 176 -14.40 -0.39 -15.97
C ALA A 176 -15.16 -0.05 -14.68
N GLY A 177 -14.48 0.50 -13.71
CA GLY A 177 -15.04 0.97 -12.45
C GLY A 177 -15.12 -0.08 -11.34
N LEU A 178 -15.07 -1.39 -11.63
CA LEU A 178 -15.12 -2.42 -10.58
C LEU A 178 -13.83 -2.49 -9.78
N MET A 179 -12.68 -2.34 -10.42
CA MET A 179 -11.39 -2.35 -9.73
C MET A 179 -11.26 -1.14 -8.81
N GLU A 180 -11.67 0.03 -9.26
CA GLU A 180 -11.65 1.27 -8.50
C GLU A 180 -12.53 1.17 -7.26
N ARG A 181 -13.76 0.64 -7.41
CA ARG A 181 -14.68 0.41 -6.30
C ARG A 181 -14.15 -0.63 -5.33
N ALA A 182 -13.52 -1.71 -5.82
CA ALA A 182 -12.90 -2.73 -4.98
C ALA A 182 -11.68 -2.19 -4.19
N ILE A 183 -10.87 -1.32 -4.80
CA ILE A 183 -9.76 -0.63 -4.10
C ILE A 183 -10.31 0.22 -2.97
N VAL A 184 -11.31 1.05 -3.23
CA VAL A 184 -11.92 1.92 -2.21
C VAL A 184 -12.62 1.08 -1.13
N GLY A 185 -13.42 0.11 -1.54
CA GLY A 185 -14.16 -0.76 -0.62
C GLY A 185 -13.26 -1.56 0.32
N ILE A 186 -12.14 -2.10 -0.16
CA ILE A 186 -11.22 -2.84 0.72
C ILE A 186 -10.50 -1.93 1.72
N ASN A 187 -10.18 -0.69 1.35
CA ASN A 187 -9.62 0.29 2.29
C ASN A 187 -10.63 0.67 3.39
N GLN A 188 -11.95 0.65 3.09
CA GLN A 188 -13.00 0.88 4.08
C GLN A 188 -13.20 -0.33 5.01
N LEU A 189 -13.06 -1.57 4.50
CA LEU A 189 -13.33 -2.81 5.25
C LEU A 189 -12.12 -3.34 6.03
N ALA A 190 -10.91 -3.09 5.54
CA ALA A 190 -9.64 -3.51 6.12
C ALA A 190 -8.61 -2.38 6.03
N PRO A 191 -8.78 -1.27 6.78
CA PRO A 191 -7.90 -0.12 6.71
C PRO A 191 -6.49 -0.45 7.21
N ALA A 192 -5.47 0.17 6.61
CA ALA A 192 -4.17 0.30 7.23
C ALA A 192 -4.10 1.61 8.03
N HIS A 193 -3.25 1.62 9.03
CA HIS A 193 -3.16 2.70 10.02
C HIS A 193 -1.93 3.60 9.81
N LEU A 194 -0.90 3.03 9.16
CA LEU A 194 0.32 3.73 8.78
C LEU A 194 0.79 3.18 7.43
N PHE A 195 1.23 4.07 6.57
CA PHE A 195 1.78 3.74 5.26
C PHE A 195 3.21 4.28 5.17
N ILE A 196 4.12 3.46 4.65
CA ILE A 196 5.49 3.86 4.33
C ILE A 196 5.68 3.55 2.85
N VAL A 197 5.64 4.59 2.03
CA VAL A 197 5.66 4.50 0.57
C VAL A 197 7.09 4.59 0.08
N ASP A 198 7.55 3.54 -0.59
CA ASP A 198 8.86 3.53 -1.24
C ASP A 198 8.74 4.03 -2.68
N PHE A 199 9.46 5.11 -2.98
CA PHE A 199 9.61 5.69 -4.30
C PHE A 199 11.09 6.02 -4.55
N ARG A 200 12.01 5.28 -3.96
CA ARG A 200 13.44 5.44 -4.27
C ARG A 200 13.73 4.98 -5.69
N GLU A 201 13.10 3.87 -6.09
CA GLU A 201 12.94 3.43 -7.47
C GLU A 201 11.47 3.15 -7.76
N THR A 202 11.10 3.15 -9.02
CA THR A 202 9.73 2.94 -9.49
C THR A 202 9.69 2.13 -10.78
N LEU A 203 8.50 1.67 -11.14
CA LEU A 203 8.23 1.15 -12.48
C LEU A 203 7.38 2.14 -13.26
N LEU A 204 7.82 2.45 -14.47
CA LEU A 204 7.08 3.21 -15.48
C LEU A 204 6.42 2.25 -16.46
N ASN A 205 5.37 2.70 -17.15
CA ASN A 205 4.56 1.98 -18.14
C ASN A 205 3.66 0.88 -17.57
N SER A 206 4.13 0.10 -16.58
CA SER A 206 3.40 -1.03 -16.00
C SER A 206 3.81 -1.25 -14.53
N ASN A 207 3.05 -2.07 -13.83
CA ASN A 207 3.27 -2.43 -12.43
C ASN A 207 4.21 -3.63 -12.21
N GLU A 208 4.64 -4.30 -13.28
CA GLU A 208 5.56 -5.44 -13.26
C GLU A 208 6.48 -5.41 -14.49
N VAL A 209 7.72 -5.86 -14.34
CA VAL A 209 8.69 -5.92 -15.45
C VAL A 209 8.21 -6.90 -16.53
N ARG A 210 7.66 -8.06 -16.15
CA ARG A 210 7.08 -9.05 -17.09
C ARG A 210 5.94 -8.50 -17.95
N HIS A 211 5.31 -7.40 -17.52
CA HIS A 211 4.25 -6.69 -18.27
C HIS A 211 4.76 -5.41 -18.95
N GLY A 212 6.07 -5.28 -19.14
CA GLY A 212 6.68 -4.12 -19.81
C GLY A 212 7.01 -2.94 -18.87
N GLY A 213 7.03 -3.17 -17.57
CA GLY A 213 7.48 -2.18 -16.59
C GLY A 213 8.98 -1.87 -16.78
N ARG A 214 9.32 -0.59 -16.74
CA ARG A 214 10.69 -0.09 -16.84
C ARG A 214 11.11 0.57 -15.55
N VAL A 215 12.20 0.10 -14.95
CA VAL A 215 12.77 0.69 -13.72
C VAL A 215 13.25 2.11 -13.97
N SER A 216 12.94 3.00 -13.06
CA SER A 216 13.41 4.39 -13.04
C SER A 216 13.70 4.83 -11.62
N LYS A 217 14.58 5.83 -11.46
CA LYS A 217 14.90 6.42 -10.16
C LYS A 217 13.84 7.45 -9.78
N GLY A 218 13.24 7.30 -8.60
CA GLY A 218 12.32 8.27 -8.01
C GLY A 218 13.00 9.16 -6.97
N GLY A 219 13.75 8.55 -6.04
CA GLY A 219 14.57 9.27 -5.07
C GLY A 219 13.85 9.73 -3.80
N TRP A 220 12.65 9.21 -3.51
CA TRP A 220 11.86 9.59 -2.34
C TRP A 220 11.44 8.37 -1.52
N ILE A 221 11.31 8.57 -0.22
CA ILE A 221 10.54 7.71 0.68
C ILE A 221 9.67 8.61 1.55
N PHE A 222 8.41 8.24 1.76
CA PHE A 222 7.48 9.06 2.52
C PHE A 222 6.47 8.22 3.29
N ALA A 223 5.92 8.78 4.38
CA ALA A 223 5.04 8.05 5.28
C ALA A 223 3.93 8.96 5.82
N GLY A 224 2.82 8.35 6.23
CA GLY A 224 1.68 9.03 6.84
C GLY A 224 0.54 8.07 7.12
N LYS A 225 -0.52 8.59 7.74
CA LYS A 225 -1.72 7.82 8.09
C LYS A 225 -2.83 7.93 7.04
N ASP A 226 -2.79 8.94 6.18
CA ASP A 226 -3.83 9.23 5.19
C ASP A 226 -3.44 8.69 3.81
N PRO A 227 -4.07 7.61 3.33
CA PRO A 227 -3.71 7.00 2.05
C PRO A 227 -4.08 7.87 0.84
N VAL A 228 -5.09 8.74 0.96
CA VAL A 228 -5.47 9.67 -0.13
C VAL A 228 -4.41 10.75 -0.27
N ALA A 229 -3.98 11.38 0.83
CA ALA A 229 -2.92 12.38 0.83
C ALA A 229 -1.61 11.82 0.26
N LEU A 230 -1.24 10.58 0.66
CA LEU A 230 -0.04 9.92 0.19
C LEU A 230 -0.09 9.62 -1.31
N ASP A 231 -1.21 9.11 -1.82
CA ASP A 231 -1.36 8.83 -3.26
C ASP A 231 -1.50 10.12 -4.08
N TRP A 232 -2.06 11.19 -3.49
CA TRP A 232 -2.12 12.51 -4.13
C TRP A 232 -0.73 13.13 -4.30
N PHE A 233 0.07 13.08 -3.23
CA PHE A 233 1.47 13.49 -3.27
C PHE A 233 2.28 12.58 -4.20
N GLY A 234 2.12 11.26 -4.06
CA GLY A 234 2.80 10.27 -4.90
C GLY A 234 2.49 10.45 -6.40
N PHE A 235 1.24 10.78 -6.74
CA PHE A 235 0.89 11.12 -8.12
C PHE A 235 1.72 12.28 -8.65
N SER A 236 1.91 13.36 -7.87
CA SER A 236 2.71 14.50 -8.30
C SER A 236 4.16 14.14 -8.60
N LEU A 237 4.73 13.21 -7.81
CA LEU A 237 6.09 12.72 -8.02
C LEU A 237 6.20 11.78 -9.24
N LEU A 238 5.28 10.83 -9.37
CA LEU A 238 5.31 9.85 -10.46
C LEU A 238 5.02 10.49 -11.82
N LYS A 239 4.17 11.51 -11.86
CA LYS A 239 3.80 12.26 -13.07
C LYS A 239 5.02 12.86 -13.78
N GLU A 240 6.05 13.28 -13.05
CA GLU A 240 7.28 13.84 -13.62
C GLU A 240 8.09 12.80 -14.42
N LEU A 241 7.84 11.50 -14.18
CA LEU A 241 8.57 10.40 -14.79
C LEU A 241 7.74 9.56 -15.77
N GLU A 242 6.41 9.49 -15.56
CA GLU A 242 5.50 8.62 -16.30
C GLU A 242 4.72 9.40 -17.37
N PRO A 243 5.06 9.22 -18.67
CA PRO A 243 4.41 9.98 -19.75
C PRO A 243 2.90 9.82 -19.82
N LYS A 244 2.36 8.66 -19.41
CA LYS A 244 0.91 8.40 -19.39
C LYS A 244 0.14 9.29 -18.40
N LEU A 245 0.85 9.91 -17.45
CA LEU A 245 0.29 10.85 -16.50
C LEU A 245 0.43 12.33 -16.92
N SER A 246 1.12 12.60 -18.05
CA SER A 246 1.24 13.95 -18.58
C SER A 246 -0.15 14.56 -18.84
N GLY A 247 -0.34 15.82 -18.45
CA GLY A 247 -1.62 16.52 -18.57
C GLY A 247 -2.71 16.07 -17.58
N LYS A 248 -2.52 14.99 -16.85
CA LYS A 248 -3.49 14.51 -15.86
C LYS A 248 -3.34 15.23 -14.52
N ARG A 249 -4.42 15.20 -13.74
CA ARG A 249 -4.50 15.64 -12.34
C ARG A 249 -4.78 14.43 -11.46
N PRO A 250 -4.59 14.50 -10.14
CA PRO A 250 -4.92 13.39 -9.23
C PRO A 250 -6.38 12.94 -9.35
N GLU A 251 -7.33 13.86 -9.61
CA GLU A 251 -8.75 13.57 -9.81
C GLU A 251 -9.02 12.74 -11.07
N ASP A 252 -8.08 12.71 -12.02
CA ASP A 252 -8.18 11.89 -13.23
C ASP A 252 -7.74 10.43 -12.97
N ILE A 253 -7.36 10.10 -11.74
CA ILE A 253 -7.13 8.72 -11.26
C ILE A 253 -8.42 8.25 -10.58
N PRO A 254 -9.24 7.38 -11.23
CA PRO A 254 -10.61 7.15 -10.81
C PRO A 254 -10.76 6.62 -9.38
N TYR A 255 -9.89 5.69 -8.95
CA TYR A 255 -9.98 5.18 -7.58
C TYR A 255 -9.53 6.21 -6.53
N LEU A 256 -8.60 7.11 -6.88
CA LEU A 256 -8.11 8.14 -5.96
C LEU A 256 -9.18 9.21 -5.72
N ASP A 257 -9.82 9.69 -6.78
CA ASP A 257 -10.96 10.62 -6.68
C ASP A 257 -12.15 9.97 -5.95
N LEU A 258 -12.44 8.70 -6.24
CA LEU A 258 -13.49 7.95 -5.55
C LEU A 258 -13.18 7.79 -4.06
N ALA A 259 -11.93 7.49 -3.68
CA ALA A 259 -11.49 7.37 -2.28
C ALA A 259 -11.65 8.69 -1.52
N ARG A 260 -11.24 9.81 -2.15
CA ARG A 260 -11.43 11.16 -1.62
C ARG A 260 -12.90 11.47 -1.39
N LYS A 261 -13.75 11.23 -2.38
CA LYS A 261 -15.22 11.43 -2.29
C LYS A 261 -15.87 10.52 -1.25
N ALA A 262 -15.34 9.34 -1.04
CA ALA A 262 -15.80 8.39 -0.01
C ALA A 262 -15.27 8.69 1.40
N GLY A 263 -14.50 9.77 1.59
CA GLY A 263 -14.01 10.20 2.90
C GLY A 263 -12.87 9.35 3.48
N LEU A 264 -12.10 8.63 2.63
CA LEU A 264 -10.96 7.84 3.08
C LEU A 264 -9.72 8.68 3.42
N GLY A 265 -9.74 9.98 3.12
CA GLY A 265 -8.66 10.91 3.41
C GLY A 265 -8.81 12.25 2.67
N ASN A 266 -7.78 13.05 2.72
CA ASN A 266 -7.73 14.43 2.25
C ASN A 266 -6.76 14.63 1.09
N GLU A 267 -7.12 15.53 0.14
CA GLU A 267 -6.17 16.08 -0.84
C GLU A 267 -5.27 17.20 -0.27
N LYS A 268 -5.59 17.69 0.94
CA LYS A 268 -4.83 18.76 1.61
C LYS A 268 -3.88 18.16 2.62
N PHE A 269 -2.60 18.43 2.49
CA PHE A 269 -1.56 17.91 3.36
C PHE A 269 -0.44 18.92 3.61
N VAL A 270 0.36 18.65 4.63
CA VAL A 270 1.63 19.31 4.89
C VAL A 270 2.77 18.31 4.71
N LEU A 271 3.91 18.77 4.21
CA LEU A 271 5.11 17.97 4.01
C LEU A 271 6.11 18.33 5.10
N ILE A 272 6.66 17.32 5.79
CA ILE A 272 7.68 17.47 6.82
C ILE A 272 8.85 16.57 6.44
N GLU A 273 10.02 17.17 6.19
CA GLU A 273 11.26 16.42 5.96
C GLU A 273 11.84 15.93 7.28
N ILE A 274 12.21 14.64 7.35
CA ILE A 274 12.77 14.01 8.57
C ILE A 274 13.96 13.11 8.25
#